data_c7b6056a8231e8639fc3eec1e8743609
#
_entry.id   c7b6056a8231e8639fc3eec1e8743609
#
_cell.length_a   1.000
_cell.length_b   1.000
_cell.length_c   1.000
_cell.angle_alpha   90.00
_cell.angle_beta   90.00
_cell.angle_gamma   90.00
#
_symmetry.space_group_name_H-M   'P 1'
#
loop_
_entity.id
_entity.type
_entity.pdbx_description
1 polymer ?
#
loop_
_entity_poly.entity_id
_entity_poly.type
_entity_poly.pdbx_seq_one_letter_code
_entity_poly.pdbx_strand_id
1 'polypeptide(L)'
;MGPGSGQAHTQRGARVTSAERRAALEVIAAEVTACTRGRLHSGRTKAVPGEGHMDTEVVFVGEAPGMNEDRAGRPFVGRAGDLLVRMLDTVSWKRDEVFITNVVKCRPPDNRDPEPDEIEACLPYLQRQLAVIDPPLIVTLGRHSMGRFIPGAKISQIHGTSHPVDPTTGASGAMVYAMYHPAAALRSSDVERQSFDDAAGIPAALLEARARRIGPIDVAESANGRARATEPLPLPKADHRPTPTTESITMDPAPDAPTFF
;
A
#
# COMPACT_ATOMS: atom_id res chain seq x y z
N MET A 1 55.93 -2.89 -15.85
CA MET A 1 55.03 -3.51 -14.87
C MET A 1 54.00 -2.48 -14.46
N GLY A 2 52.82 -2.53 -15.08
CA GLY A 2 51.69 -1.64 -14.78
C GLY A 2 50.71 -2.37 -13.86
N PRO A 3 50.10 -1.69 -12.87
CA PRO A 3 49.10 -2.31 -12.02
C PRO A 3 47.74 -2.35 -12.73
N GLY A 4 47.14 -3.54 -12.70
CA GLY A 4 45.86 -3.82 -13.27
C GLY A 4 44.72 -3.01 -12.61
N SER A 5 43.90 -2.42 -13.46
CA SER A 5 42.63 -1.78 -13.11
C SER A 5 41.62 -2.85 -12.69
N GLY A 6 41.41 -2.99 -11.38
CA GLY A 6 40.32 -3.78 -10.82
C GLY A 6 39.01 -3.14 -11.13
N GLN A 7 38.22 -3.77 -11.99
CA GLN A 7 36.81 -3.43 -12.23
C GLN A 7 36.02 -3.81 -10.97
N ALA A 8 35.58 -2.80 -10.22
CA ALA A 8 34.55 -2.97 -9.19
C ALA A 8 33.21 -3.29 -9.88
N HIS A 9 32.89 -4.58 -10.02
CA HIS A 9 31.54 -5.04 -10.35
C HIS A 9 30.64 -4.71 -9.17
N THR A 10 29.86 -3.64 -9.30
CA THR A 10 28.72 -3.36 -8.43
C THR A 10 27.70 -4.47 -8.66
N GLN A 11 27.69 -5.48 -7.78
CA GLN A 11 26.64 -6.48 -7.76
C GLN A 11 25.32 -5.75 -7.42
N ARG A 12 24.47 -5.53 -8.40
CA ARG A 12 23.05 -5.26 -8.15
C ARG A 12 22.53 -6.46 -7.36
N GLY A 13 22.18 -6.24 -6.09
CA GLY A 13 21.60 -7.26 -5.23
C GLY A 13 20.44 -7.96 -5.96
N ALA A 14 20.47 -9.29 -5.94
CA ALA A 14 19.40 -10.10 -6.54
C ALA A 14 18.07 -9.66 -5.95
N ARG A 15 17.07 -9.37 -6.81
CA ARG A 15 15.71 -9.04 -6.36
C ARG A 15 15.13 -10.24 -5.64
N VAL A 16 14.70 -10.04 -4.40
CA VAL A 16 13.97 -11.05 -3.61
C VAL A 16 12.73 -11.50 -4.40
N THR A 17 12.57 -12.79 -4.60
CA THR A 17 11.42 -13.36 -5.34
C THR A 17 10.16 -13.36 -4.48
N SER A 18 8.97 -13.44 -5.11
CA SER A 18 7.68 -13.58 -4.41
C SER A 18 7.65 -14.82 -3.51
N ALA A 19 8.28 -15.92 -3.91
CA ALA A 19 8.35 -17.13 -3.10
C ALA A 19 9.21 -16.91 -1.83
N GLU A 20 10.34 -16.23 -1.94
CA GLU A 20 11.18 -15.89 -0.79
C GLU A 20 10.49 -14.91 0.17
N ARG A 21 9.75 -13.90 -0.35
CA ARG A 21 8.94 -13.00 0.47
C ARG A 21 7.86 -13.76 1.23
N ARG A 22 7.15 -14.68 0.56
CA ARG A 22 6.13 -15.53 1.17
C ARG A 22 6.72 -16.34 2.32
N ALA A 23 7.78 -17.08 2.06
CA ALA A 23 8.44 -17.89 3.07
C ALA A 23 8.92 -17.07 4.28
N ALA A 24 9.49 -15.88 4.04
CA ALA A 24 9.93 -14.99 5.11
C ALA A 24 8.75 -14.46 5.96
N LEU A 25 7.63 -14.09 5.34
CA LEU A 25 6.42 -13.64 6.06
C LEU A 25 5.77 -14.78 6.84
N GLU A 26 5.74 -16.00 6.30
CA GLU A 26 5.26 -17.19 7.01
C GLU A 26 6.09 -17.51 8.25
N VAL A 27 7.42 -17.38 8.17
CA VAL A 27 8.33 -17.51 9.34
C VAL A 27 8.00 -16.45 10.38
N ILE A 28 7.85 -15.17 9.98
CA ILE A 28 7.48 -14.09 10.91
C ILE A 28 6.12 -14.37 11.54
N ALA A 29 5.13 -14.84 10.79
CA ALA A 29 3.80 -15.16 11.30
C ALA A 29 3.83 -16.31 12.32
N ALA A 30 4.62 -17.35 12.06
CA ALA A 30 4.83 -18.46 13.00
C ALA A 30 5.48 -17.98 14.31
N GLU A 31 6.54 -17.16 14.20
CA GLU A 31 7.19 -16.57 15.37
C GLU A 31 6.25 -15.67 16.18
N VAL A 32 5.42 -14.84 15.53
CA VAL A 32 4.39 -14.02 16.18
C VAL A 32 3.39 -14.89 16.93
N THR A 33 2.97 -15.98 16.31
CA THR A 33 2.01 -16.92 16.91
C THR A 33 2.57 -17.57 18.19
N ALA A 34 3.84 -17.95 18.18
CA ALA A 34 4.53 -18.56 19.30
C ALA A 34 5.13 -17.54 20.30
N CYS A 35 5.04 -16.22 20.02
CA CYS A 35 5.74 -15.18 20.77
C CYS A 35 5.26 -15.08 22.23
N THR A 36 6.22 -14.96 23.15
CA THR A 36 5.99 -14.73 24.59
C THR A 36 6.77 -13.52 25.14
N ARG A 37 7.30 -12.63 24.26
CA ARG A 37 8.18 -11.53 24.66
C ARG A 37 7.49 -10.44 25.48
N GLY A 38 6.30 -10.00 25.03
CA GLY A 38 5.56 -8.92 25.70
C GLY A 38 4.49 -9.50 26.60
N ARG A 39 4.13 -8.76 27.66
CA ARG A 39 3.11 -9.20 28.63
C ARG A 39 1.71 -9.45 28.04
N LEU A 40 1.39 -8.89 26.84
CA LEU A 40 0.11 -9.10 26.18
C LEU A 40 -0.13 -10.56 25.73
N HIS A 41 0.93 -11.38 25.62
CA HIS A 41 0.78 -12.77 25.20
C HIS A 41 -0.08 -13.60 26.15
N SER A 42 -0.06 -13.29 27.46
CA SER A 42 -0.78 -14.04 28.48
C SER A 42 -2.30 -13.85 28.43
N GLY A 43 -2.78 -12.72 27.89
CA GLY A 43 -4.20 -12.39 27.82
C GLY A 43 -4.84 -12.57 26.45
N ARG A 44 -4.05 -12.91 25.40
CA ARG A 44 -4.58 -13.09 24.04
C ARG A 44 -5.24 -14.45 23.86
N THR A 45 -6.25 -14.52 22.98
CA THR A 45 -6.79 -15.77 22.47
C THR A 45 -5.92 -16.27 21.31
N LYS A 46 -5.64 -15.41 20.34
CA LYS A 46 -4.74 -15.67 19.22
C LYS A 46 -3.87 -14.44 18.94
N ALA A 47 -2.64 -14.67 18.52
CA ALA A 47 -1.84 -13.61 17.94
C ALA A 47 -2.37 -13.22 16.55
N VAL A 48 -2.15 -11.97 16.17
CA VAL A 48 -2.59 -11.40 14.88
C VAL A 48 -1.36 -10.90 14.11
N PRO A 49 -0.69 -11.78 13.34
CA PRO A 49 0.55 -11.41 12.65
C PRO A 49 0.34 -10.37 11.56
N GLY A 50 -0.80 -10.38 10.90
CA GLY A 50 -1.09 -9.63 9.68
C GLY A 50 -1.42 -10.56 8.54
N GLU A 51 -2.02 -10.04 7.47
CA GLU A 51 -2.40 -10.79 6.28
C GLU A 51 -2.45 -9.91 5.03
N GLY A 52 -2.40 -10.52 3.85
CA GLY A 52 -2.58 -9.86 2.56
C GLY A 52 -1.55 -10.26 1.52
N HIS A 53 -1.44 -9.44 0.48
CA HIS A 53 -0.54 -9.71 -0.64
C HIS A 53 0.90 -9.39 -0.28
N MET A 54 1.83 -10.32 -0.52
CA MET A 54 3.23 -10.17 -0.15
C MET A 54 4.03 -9.25 -1.08
N ASP A 55 3.59 -9.12 -2.33
CA ASP A 55 4.20 -8.24 -3.32
C ASP A 55 3.39 -6.93 -3.47
N THR A 56 2.65 -6.57 -2.43
CA THR A 56 1.89 -5.33 -2.42
C THR A 56 2.79 -4.11 -2.35
N GLU A 57 2.32 -3.04 -2.94
CA GLU A 57 2.98 -1.73 -2.83
C GLU A 57 2.42 -0.90 -1.66
N VAL A 58 1.35 -1.36 -1.00
CA VAL A 58 0.68 -0.62 0.08
C VAL A 58 0.47 -1.52 1.30
N VAL A 59 1.03 -1.08 2.43
CA VAL A 59 0.84 -1.75 3.73
C VAL A 59 0.00 -0.85 4.64
N PHE A 60 -1.11 -1.37 5.12
CA PHE A 60 -1.93 -0.71 6.15
C PHE A 60 -1.46 -1.15 7.53
N VAL A 61 -1.19 -0.19 8.40
CA VAL A 61 -0.72 -0.43 9.77
C VAL A 61 -1.68 0.21 10.76
N GLY A 62 -2.43 -0.63 11.51
CA GLY A 62 -3.23 -0.22 12.65
C GLY A 62 -2.43 -0.22 13.94
N GLU A 63 -3.13 -0.04 15.06
CA GLU A 63 -2.53 0.02 16.40
C GLU A 63 -2.38 -1.37 17.01
N ALA A 64 -3.49 -2.05 17.28
CA ALA A 64 -3.59 -3.31 18.00
C ALA A 64 -4.81 -4.12 17.56
N PRO A 65 -4.81 -5.45 17.75
CA PRO A 65 -6.01 -6.26 17.61
C PRO A 65 -7.09 -5.90 18.59
N GLY A 66 -8.35 -5.84 18.14
CA GLY A 66 -9.53 -5.82 19.00
C GLY A 66 -10.00 -7.23 19.35
N MET A 67 -11.17 -7.33 19.99
CA MET A 67 -11.73 -8.62 20.46
C MET A 67 -12.04 -9.59 19.31
N ASN A 68 -12.54 -9.09 18.18
CA ASN A 68 -12.87 -9.94 17.02
C ASN A 68 -11.60 -10.44 16.35
N GLU A 69 -10.59 -9.59 16.23
CA GLU A 69 -9.28 -9.90 15.66
C GLU A 69 -8.55 -10.94 16.53
N ASP A 70 -8.58 -10.78 17.85
CA ASP A 70 -8.00 -11.72 18.82
C ASP A 70 -8.64 -13.13 18.72
N ARG A 71 -9.95 -13.19 18.53
CA ARG A 71 -10.66 -14.47 18.35
C ARG A 71 -10.36 -15.11 16.99
N ALA A 72 -10.32 -14.29 15.93
CA ALA A 72 -10.11 -14.76 14.57
C ALA A 72 -8.64 -15.08 14.25
N GLY A 73 -7.69 -14.35 14.87
CA GLY A 73 -6.27 -14.37 14.51
C GLY A 73 -5.97 -13.56 13.24
N ARG A 74 -6.88 -12.67 12.84
CA ARG A 74 -6.81 -11.88 11.60
C ARG A 74 -7.01 -10.40 11.91
N PRO A 75 -6.28 -9.47 11.25
CA PRO A 75 -6.42 -8.04 11.48
C PRO A 75 -7.71 -7.51 10.84
N PHE A 76 -8.32 -6.50 11.45
CA PHE A 76 -9.47 -5.76 10.90
C PHE A 76 -10.61 -6.65 10.37
N VAL A 77 -11.15 -7.50 11.24
CA VAL A 77 -12.31 -8.40 10.95
C VAL A 77 -13.59 -8.02 11.71
N GLY A 78 -13.56 -6.96 12.53
CA GLY A 78 -14.73 -6.38 13.17
C GLY A 78 -15.25 -5.16 12.39
N ARG A 79 -16.19 -4.40 13.00
CA ARG A 79 -16.82 -3.21 12.40
C ARG A 79 -15.83 -2.20 11.82
N ALA A 80 -14.68 -2.00 12.47
CA ALA A 80 -13.60 -1.15 11.94
C ALA A 80 -12.97 -1.74 10.67
N GLY A 81 -12.90 -3.06 10.58
CA GLY A 81 -12.45 -3.78 9.40
C GLY A 81 -13.44 -3.67 8.23
N ASP A 82 -14.74 -3.78 8.50
CA ASP A 82 -15.78 -3.59 7.48
C ASP A 82 -15.71 -2.17 6.90
N LEU A 83 -15.45 -1.17 7.74
CA LEU A 83 -15.27 0.20 7.27
C LEU A 83 -14.00 0.37 6.45
N LEU A 84 -12.90 -0.29 6.84
CA LEU A 84 -11.66 -0.29 6.04
C LEU A 84 -11.89 -0.90 4.65
N VAL A 85 -12.66 -2.00 4.55
CA VAL A 85 -13.03 -2.59 3.25
C VAL A 85 -13.80 -1.59 2.40
N ARG A 86 -14.81 -0.92 2.96
CA ARG A 86 -15.57 0.14 2.27
C ARG A 86 -14.67 1.29 1.78
N MET A 87 -13.65 1.67 2.56
CA MET A 87 -12.66 2.67 2.14
C MET A 87 -11.81 2.16 0.96
N LEU A 88 -11.35 0.91 0.99
CA LEU A 88 -10.62 0.29 -0.12
C LEU A 88 -11.48 0.23 -1.40
N ASP A 89 -12.77 -0.07 -1.26
CA ASP A 89 -13.70 -0.11 -2.39
C ASP A 89 -13.81 1.25 -3.11
N THR A 90 -13.61 2.39 -2.41
CA THR A 90 -13.64 3.72 -3.04
C THR A 90 -12.54 3.93 -4.08
N VAL A 91 -11.44 3.21 -3.93
CA VAL A 91 -10.30 3.23 -4.86
C VAL A 91 -10.19 1.95 -5.69
N SER A 92 -11.28 1.13 -5.68
CA SER A 92 -11.38 -0.15 -6.40
C SER A 92 -10.30 -1.17 -6.02
N TRP A 93 -9.81 -1.12 -4.78
CA TRP A 93 -8.86 -2.08 -4.24
C TRP A 93 -9.56 -3.12 -3.37
N LYS A 94 -9.10 -4.36 -3.49
CA LYS A 94 -9.56 -5.44 -2.63
C LYS A 94 -8.64 -5.61 -1.44
N ARG A 95 -9.20 -6.16 -0.36
CA ARG A 95 -8.46 -6.43 0.87
C ARG A 95 -7.26 -7.36 0.67
N ASP A 96 -7.36 -8.31 -0.26
CA ASP A 96 -6.30 -9.28 -0.60
C ASP A 96 -5.22 -8.73 -1.55
N GLU A 97 -5.39 -7.52 -2.08
CA GLU A 97 -4.39 -6.83 -2.89
C GLU A 97 -3.41 -6.00 -2.05
N VAL A 98 -3.74 -5.72 -0.80
CA VAL A 98 -2.92 -4.96 0.14
C VAL A 98 -2.45 -5.86 1.29
N PHE A 99 -1.47 -5.43 2.07
CA PHE A 99 -1.10 -6.10 3.32
C PHE A 99 -1.58 -5.29 4.51
N ILE A 100 -2.24 -5.95 5.47
CA ILE A 100 -2.83 -5.30 6.64
C ILE A 100 -2.24 -5.90 7.90
N THR A 101 -1.76 -5.05 8.79
CA THR A 101 -1.18 -5.46 10.08
C THR A 101 -1.40 -4.41 11.16
N ASN A 102 -0.85 -4.62 12.35
CA ASN A 102 -0.86 -3.68 13.46
C ASN A 102 0.55 -3.48 14.03
N VAL A 103 0.76 -2.42 14.78
CA VAL A 103 2.00 -2.18 15.55
C VAL A 103 2.21 -3.31 16.54
N VAL A 104 1.21 -3.62 17.39
CA VAL A 104 1.25 -4.78 18.28
C VAL A 104 0.45 -5.95 17.71
N LYS A 105 0.88 -7.17 18.04
CA LYS A 105 0.32 -8.41 17.47
C LYS A 105 -0.63 -9.13 18.43
N CYS A 106 -0.79 -8.62 19.63
CA CYS A 106 -1.65 -9.16 20.68
C CYS A 106 -2.63 -8.10 21.15
N ARG A 107 -3.84 -8.51 21.53
CA ARG A 107 -4.88 -7.63 22.03
C ARG A 107 -4.54 -7.11 23.42
N PRO A 108 -4.50 -5.78 23.66
CA PRO A 108 -4.44 -5.23 25.02
C PRO A 108 -5.75 -5.51 25.80
N PRO A 109 -5.70 -5.67 27.13
CA PRO A 109 -6.88 -5.79 27.97
C PRO A 109 -7.87 -4.66 27.70
N ASP A 110 -9.16 -4.99 27.59
CA ASP A 110 -10.26 -4.04 27.36
C ASP A 110 -10.10 -3.15 26.13
N ASN A 111 -9.26 -3.55 25.18
CA ASN A 111 -8.85 -2.77 23.99
C ASN A 111 -8.30 -1.37 24.33
N ARG A 112 -7.59 -1.25 25.48
CA ARG A 112 -6.86 -0.01 25.79
C ARG A 112 -5.72 0.23 24.81
N ASP A 113 -5.21 1.43 24.79
CA ASP A 113 -3.99 1.75 24.04
C ASP A 113 -2.82 0.86 24.54
N PRO A 114 -1.94 0.36 23.65
CA PRO A 114 -0.74 -0.39 24.01
C PRO A 114 0.24 0.49 24.79
N GLU A 115 0.85 -0.07 25.85
CA GLU A 115 1.92 0.60 26.59
C GLU A 115 3.25 0.58 25.81
N PRO A 116 4.20 1.50 26.11
CA PRO A 116 5.47 1.59 25.41
C PRO A 116 6.26 0.27 25.36
N ASP A 117 6.33 -0.48 26.46
CA ASP A 117 7.00 -1.78 26.56
C ASP A 117 6.34 -2.88 25.71
N GLU A 118 4.99 -2.81 25.58
CA GLU A 118 4.22 -3.72 24.73
C GLU A 118 4.48 -3.45 23.24
N ILE A 119 4.60 -2.17 22.88
CA ILE A 119 4.98 -1.76 21.52
C ILE A 119 6.42 -2.21 21.22
N GLU A 120 7.36 -1.93 22.12
CA GLU A 120 8.76 -2.29 21.96
C GLU A 120 8.96 -3.81 21.76
N ALA A 121 8.24 -4.63 22.53
CA ALA A 121 8.27 -6.08 22.41
C ALA A 121 7.79 -6.59 21.04
N CYS A 122 6.83 -5.89 20.40
CA CYS A 122 6.26 -6.26 19.11
C CYS A 122 6.94 -5.62 17.91
N LEU A 123 7.62 -4.49 18.10
CA LEU A 123 8.21 -3.69 17.04
C LEU A 123 9.12 -4.47 16.07
N PRO A 124 10.00 -5.40 16.52
CA PRO A 124 10.85 -6.17 15.63
C PRO A 124 10.08 -6.97 14.57
N TYR A 125 8.86 -7.42 14.87
CA TYR A 125 8.03 -8.13 13.89
C TYR A 125 7.52 -7.20 12.80
N LEU A 126 7.02 -6.00 13.17
CA LEU A 126 6.57 -5.00 12.20
C LEU A 126 7.73 -4.57 11.29
N GLN A 127 8.90 -4.28 11.88
CA GLN A 127 10.09 -3.87 11.11
C GLN A 127 10.50 -4.95 10.09
N ARG A 128 10.53 -6.21 10.50
CA ARG A 128 10.83 -7.34 9.60
C ARG A 128 9.78 -7.51 8.51
N GLN A 129 8.49 -7.36 8.82
CA GLN A 129 7.42 -7.39 7.83
C GLN A 129 7.60 -6.30 6.77
N LEU A 130 7.84 -5.05 7.21
CA LEU A 130 8.09 -3.93 6.30
C LEU A 130 9.35 -4.12 5.46
N ALA A 131 10.44 -4.63 6.05
CA ALA A 131 11.68 -4.91 5.32
C ALA A 131 11.50 -6.03 4.27
N VAL A 132 10.68 -7.06 4.54
CA VAL A 132 10.39 -8.15 3.59
C VAL A 132 9.49 -7.69 2.47
N ILE A 133 8.41 -6.96 2.78
CA ILE A 133 7.46 -6.46 1.78
C ILE A 133 8.08 -5.34 0.97
N ASP A 134 8.85 -4.46 1.61
CA ASP A 134 9.49 -3.27 1.03
C ASP A 134 8.48 -2.38 0.27
N PRO A 135 7.36 -1.96 0.91
CA PRO A 135 6.32 -1.19 0.23
C PRO A 135 6.79 0.24 -0.05
N PRO A 136 6.45 0.84 -1.20
CA PRO A 136 6.63 2.28 -1.41
C PRO A 136 5.74 3.14 -0.50
N LEU A 137 4.55 2.65 -0.11
CA LEU A 137 3.61 3.39 0.71
C LEU A 137 3.15 2.60 1.93
N ILE A 138 3.20 3.25 3.09
CA ILE A 138 2.61 2.76 4.35
C ILE A 138 1.43 3.66 4.69
N VAL A 139 0.23 3.09 4.82
CA VAL A 139 -0.96 3.81 5.28
C VAL A 139 -1.14 3.52 6.77
N THR A 140 -0.99 4.54 7.61
CA THR A 140 -1.19 4.41 9.05
C THR A 140 -2.63 4.70 9.44
N LEU A 141 -3.22 3.82 10.24
CA LEU A 141 -4.59 3.94 10.72
C LEU A 141 -4.60 4.38 12.19
N GLY A 142 -4.77 5.69 12.40
CA GLY A 142 -4.86 6.32 13.71
C GLY A 142 -3.54 6.86 14.28
N ARG A 143 -3.67 7.61 15.37
CA ARG A 143 -2.57 8.37 15.99
C ARG A 143 -1.40 7.49 16.46
N HIS A 144 -1.69 6.32 17.02
CA HIS A 144 -0.66 5.45 17.62
C HIS A 144 0.19 4.78 16.53
N SER A 145 -0.45 4.28 15.49
CA SER A 145 0.26 3.78 14.31
C SER A 145 1.07 4.88 13.64
N MET A 146 0.46 6.04 13.38
CA MET A 146 1.11 7.21 12.78
C MET A 146 2.34 7.65 13.59
N GLY A 147 2.23 7.73 14.91
CA GLY A 147 3.31 8.17 15.80
C GLY A 147 4.57 7.29 15.77
N ARG A 148 4.47 6.06 15.25
CA ARG A 148 5.63 5.18 15.03
C ARG A 148 6.48 5.61 13.83
N PHE A 149 5.86 6.25 12.84
CA PHE A 149 6.50 6.64 11.60
C PHE A 149 6.77 8.15 11.52
N ILE A 150 5.94 8.94 12.22
CA ILE A 150 6.03 10.42 12.26
C ILE A 150 5.90 10.87 13.72
N PRO A 151 6.96 10.74 14.54
CA PRO A 151 6.92 11.10 15.94
C PRO A 151 6.57 12.59 16.15
N GLY A 152 5.73 12.88 17.15
CA GLY A 152 5.33 14.23 17.50
C GLY A 152 4.24 14.86 16.64
N ALA A 153 3.87 14.25 15.51
CA ALA A 153 2.78 14.74 14.68
C ALA A 153 1.39 14.52 15.33
N LYS A 154 0.44 15.39 14.97
CA LYS A 154 -0.97 15.27 15.39
C LYS A 154 -1.81 14.82 14.21
N ILE A 155 -2.56 13.72 14.38
CA ILE A 155 -3.39 13.15 13.31
C ILE A 155 -4.36 14.16 12.71
N SER A 156 -4.94 15.04 13.51
CA SER A 156 -5.85 16.11 13.07
C SER A 156 -5.21 17.16 12.16
N GLN A 157 -3.89 17.19 12.06
CA GLN A 157 -3.15 18.17 11.25
C GLN A 157 -2.58 17.54 9.97
N ILE A 158 -2.36 16.20 9.98
CA ILE A 158 -1.64 15.53 8.89
C ILE A 158 -2.41 14.38 8.25
N HIS A 159 -3.64 14.08 8.68
CA HIS A 159 -4.43 13.09 7.95
C HIS A 159 -4.62 13.49 6.49
N GLY A 160 -4.70 12.53 5.60
CA GLY A 160 -4.80 12.78 4.17
C GLY A 160 -3.51 13.31 3.51
N THR A 161 -2.37 13.25 4.20
CA THR A 161 -1.08 13.73 3.66
C THR A 161 0.03 12.70 3.72
N SER A 162 1.00 12.82 2.79
CA SER A 162 2.17 11.95 2.67
C SER A 162 3.39 12.55 3.33
N HIS A 163 4.17 11.73 4.03
CA HIS A 163 5.41 12.12 4.71
C HIS A 163 6.51 11.07 4.47
N PRO A 164 7.79 11.46 4.44
CA PRO A 164 8.88 10.49 4.38
C PRO A 164 8.95 9.67 5.67
N VAL A 165 9.29 8.39 5.55
CA VAL A 165 9.49 7.47 6.68
C VAL A 165 10.89 7.63 7.25
N ASP A 166 11.01 7.57 8.59
CA ASP A 166 12.28 7.38 9.26
C ASP A 166 12.87 6.00 8.88
N PRO A 167 14.10 5.93 8.34
CA PRO A 167 14.75 4.68 7.93
C PRO A 167 14.84 3.63 9.05
N THR A 168 14.84 4.04 10.33
CA THR A 168 14.92 3.12 11.48
C THR A 168 13.66 2.27 11.66
N THR A 169 12.58 2.58 10.94
CA THR A 169 11.30 1.86 11.02
C THR A 169 11.29 0.52 10.28
N GLY A 170 12.34 0.20 9.52
CA GLY A 170 12.43 -1.01 8.68
C GLY A 170 11.88 -0.84 7.26
N ALA A 171 11.40 0.36 6.92
CA ALA A 171 10.80 0.67 5.61
C ALA A 171 11.60 1.78 4.89
N SER A 172 12.87 1.54 4.63
CA SER A 172 13.75 2.52 3.99
C SER A 172 13.22 2.97 2.63
N GLY A 173 13.12 4.29 2.43
CA GLY A 173 12.64 4.89 1.18
C GLY A 173 11.13 4.81 0.95
N ALA A 174 10.34 4.38 1.93
CA ALA A 174 8.88 4.45 1.86
C ALA A 174 8.36 5.85 2.21
N MET A 175 7.11 6.11 1.80
CA MET A 175 6.30 7.22 2.28
C MET A 175 5.27 6.70 3.28
N VAL A 176 4.88 7.54 4.24
CA VAL A 176 3.73 7.30 5.12
C VAL A 176 2.59 8.19 4.72
N TYR A 177 1.40 7.63 4.61
CA TYR A 177 0.14 8.34 4.45
C TYR A 177 -0.69 8.17 5.71
N ALA A 178 -1.02 9.28 6.36
CA ALA A 178 -1.72 9.24 7.64
C ALA A 178 -3.24 9.28 7.45
N MET A 179 -3.97 8.37 8.13
CA MET A 179 -5.44 8.35 8.15
C MET A 179 -5.97 8.21 9.57
N TYR A 180 -7.19 8.67 9.82
CA TYR A 180 -7.89 8.35 11.05
C TYR A 180 -8.09 6.85 11.21
N HIS A 181 -8.14 6.38 12.45
CA HIS A 181 -8.47 4.98 12.71
C HIS A 181 -9.95 4.72 12.37
N PRO A 182 -10.29 3.64 11.63
CA PRO A 182 -11.68 3.34 11.29
C PRO A 182 -12.64 3.29 12.48
N ALA A 183 -12.17 2.85 13.67
CA ALA A 183 -12.96 2.88 14.87
C ALA A 183 -13.32 4.30 15.37
N ALA A 184 -12.54 5.33 15.04
CA ALA A 184 -12.88 6.71 15.32
C ALA A 184 -13.95 7.21 14.33
N ALA A 185 -13.84 6.85 13.07
CA ALA A 185 -14.83 7.16 12.04
C ALA A 185 -16.22 6.59 12.38
N LEU A 186 -16.30 5.40 12.96
CA LEU A 186 -17.57 4.81 13.44
C LEU A 186 -18.26 5.60 14.55
N ARG A 187 -17.59 6.57 15.19
CA ARG A 187 -18.12 7.39 16.30
C ARG A 187 -18.47 8.81 15.89
N SER A 188 -18.05 9.25 14.69
CA SER A 188 -18.23 10.63 14.21
C SER A 188 -18.39 10.64 12.71
N SER A 189 -19.52 11.15 12.25
CA SER A 189 -19.83 11.29 10.82
C SER A 189 -18.83 12.21 10.09
N ASP A 190 -18.30 13.23 10.76
CA ASP A 190 -17.28 14.11 10.19
C ASP A 190 -15.96 13.38 9.96
N VAL A 191 -15.54 12.56 10.96
CA VAL A 191 -14.33 11.73 10.82
C VAL A 191 -14.55 10.63 9.78
N GLU A 192 -15.76 10.06 9.68
CA GLU A 192 -16.07 9.09 8.63
C GLU A 192 -15.94 9.72 7.25
N ARG A 193 -16.54 10.88 7.01
CA ARG A 193 -16.41 11.61 5.74
C ARG A 193 -14.94 11.88 5.40
N GLN A 194 -14.19 12.49 6.33
CA GLN A 194 -12.77 12.77 6.16
C GLN A 194 -11.97 11.50 5.85
N SER A 195 -12.30 10.37 6.48
CA SER A 195 -11.62 9.10 6.22
C SER A 195 -11.87 8.56 4.82
N PHE A 196 -13.05 8.78 4.25
CA PHE A 196 -13.34 8.43 2.84
C PHE A 196 -12.62 9.38 1.87
N ASP A 197 -12.56 10.68 2.19
CA ASP A 197 -11.79 11.66 1.41
C ASP A 197 -10.30 11.31 1.42
N ASP A 198 -9.76 10.97 2.60
CA ASP A 198 -8.38 10.50 2.74
C ASP A 198 -8.13 9.21 1.94
N ALA A 199 -9.06 8.24 2.01
CA ALA A 199 -8.93 6.98 1.26
C ALA A 199 -8.86 7.22 -0.25
N ALA A 200 -9.66 8.15 -0.78
CA ALA A 200 -9.61 8.54 -2.19
C ALA A 200 -8.25 9.15 -2.60
N GLY A 201 -7.49 9.70 -1.65
CA GLY A 201 -6.14 10.25 -1.85
C GLY A 201 -5.02 9.21 -1.93
N ILE A 202 -5.24 7.96 -1.46
CA ILE A 202 -4.19 6.93 -1.39
C ILE A 202 -3.54 6.63 -2.75
N PRO A 203 -4.28 6.51 -3.89
CA PRO A 203 -3.64 6.26 -5.18
C PRO A 203 -2.66 7.36 -5.60
N ALA A 204 -2.98 8.63 -5.33
CA ALA A 204 -2.07 9.75 -5.62
C ALA A 204 -0.83 9.70 -4.73
N ALA A 205 -0.99 9.39 -3.43
CA ALA A 205 0.12 9.18 -2.50
C ALA A 205 1.03 8.02 -2.94
N LEU A 206 0.47 6.94 -3.46
CA LEU A 206 1.25 5.82 -4.00
C LEU A 206 2.07 6.24 -5.23
N LEU A 207 1.50 7.03 -6.14
CA LEU A 207 2.23 7.55 -7.30
C LEU A 207 3.40 8.45 -6.87
N GLU A 208 3.20 9.32 -5.88
CA GLU A 208 4.26 10.13 -5.28
C GLU A 208 5.37 9.26 -4.67
N ALA A 209 4.99 8.24 -3.89
CA ALA A 209 5.94 7.32 -3.26
C ALA A 209 6.78 6.55 -4.29
N ARG A 210 6.17 6.10 -5.39
CA ARG A 210 6.87 5.45 -6.51
C ARG A 210 7.87 6.40 -7.17
N ALA A 211 7.45 7.64 -7.45
CA ALA A 211 8.32 8.64 -8.09
C ALA A 211 9.56 8.94 -7.24
N ARG A 212 9.41 9.03 -5.92
CA ARG A 212 10.55 9.24 -4.99
C ARG A 212 11.55 8.08 -4.99
N ARG A 213 11.09 6.83 -5.14
CA ARG A 213 11.97 5.65 -5.20
C ARG A 213 12.77 5.56 -6.48
N ILE A 214 12.20 6.01 -7.60
CA ILE A 214 12.87 5.99 -8.91
C ILE A 214 13.97 7.09 -8.97
N GLY A 215 13.88 8.12 -8.13
CA GLY A 215 14.72 9.31 -8.20
C GLY A 215 14.37 10.22 -9.38
N PRO A 216 14.99 11.40 -9.52
CA PRO A 216 14.86 12.19 -10.73
C PRO A 216 15.41 11.37 -11.90
N ILE A 217 14.56 11.11 -12.90
CA ILE A 217 15.01 10.55 -14.17
C ILE A 217 16.01 11.57 -14.74
N ASP A 218 17.26 11.14 -14.91
CA ASP A 218 18.30 11.98 -15.51
C ASP A 218 17.92 12.19 -16.98
N VAL A 219 17.18 13.29 -17.27
CA VAL A 219 16.67 13.64 -18.59
C VAL A 219 17.82 13.87 -19.58
N ALA A 220 19.06 14.03 -19.05
CA ALA A 220 20.26 14.20 -19.83
C ALA A 220 20.66 12.91 -20.60
N GLU A 221 20.36 11.73 -20.09
CA GLU A 221 20.72 10.47 -20.75
C GLU A 221 19.78 10.10 -21.90
N SER A 222 18.50 10.51 -21.84
CA SER A 222 17.55 10.28 -22.92
C SER A 222 17.70 11.25 -24.11
N ALA A 223 18.35 12.41 -23.92
CA ALA A 223 18.62 13.36 -25.00
C ALA A 223 19.77 12.90 -25.89
N ASN A 224 20.74 12.13 -25.38
CA ASN A 224 21.90 11.66 -26.15
C ASN A 224 21.64 10.37 -26.95
N GLY A 225 20.52 9.68 -26.70
CA GLY A 225 20.11 8.47 -27.42
C GLY A 225 19.32 8.71 -28.73
N ARG A 226 18.82 9.94 -28.94
CA ARG A 226 17.99 10.28 -30.13
C ARG A 226 18.71 10.97 -31.25
N ALA A 227 20.03 11.18 -31.20
CA ALA A 227 20.82 11.80 -32.23
C ALA A 227 21.55 10.78 -33.15
N ARG A 228 20.95 9.63 -33.43
CA ARG A 228 21.36 8.76 -34.55
C ARG A 228 20.20 8.59 -35.52
N ALA A 229 20.28 9.44 -36.55
CA ALA A 229 19.81 9.25 -37.91
C ALA A 229 18.55 8.39 -38.13
N THR A 230 17.42 9.04 -38.33
CA THR A 230 16.40 8.52 -39.22
C THR A 230 16.49 9.33 -40.51
N GLU A 231 17.10 8.72 -41.53
CA GLU A 231 16.96 9.12 -42.92
C GLU A 231 15.46 9.11 -43.30
N PRO A 232 14.90 10.13 -43.94
CA PRO A 232 13.48 10.15 -44.25
C PRO A 232 13.14 9.08 -45.30
N LEU A 233 12.23 8.17 -44.95
CA LEU A 233 11.64 7.22 -45.87
C LEU A 233 10.89 7.97 -46.98
N PRO A 234 11.02 7.55 -48.28
CA PRO A 234 10.31 8.16 -49.36
C PRO A 234 8.81 7.95 -49.29
N LEU A 235 8.03 9.01 -49.46
CA LEU A 235 6.57 9.01 -49.52
C LEU A 235 6.04 8.08 -50.62
N PRO A 236 5.03 7.24 -50.37
CA PRO A 236 4.37 6.46 -51.42
C PRO A 236 3.56 7.38 -52.33
N LYS A 237 3.67 7.12 -53.65
CA LYS A 237 2.93 7.84 -54.70
C LYS A 237 1.42 7.59 -54.50
N ALA A 238 0.63 8.66 -54.61
CA ALA A 238 -0.82 8.62 -54.54
C ALA A 238 -1.42 7.80 -55.70
N ASP A 239 -2.08 6.70 -55.36
CA ASP A 239 -2.93 5.94 -56.29
C ASP A 239 -4.35 6.53 -56.25
N HIS A 240 -4.81 6.92 -57.44
CA HIS A 240 -6.18 7.38 -57.71
C HIS A 240 -7.15 6.23 -57.48
N ARG A 241 -8.01 6.30 -56.48
CA ARG A 241 -9.22 5.48 -56.39
C ARG A 241 -10.45 6.33 -56.74
N PRO A 242 -11.39 5.78 -57.53
CA PRO A 242 -12.63 6.48 -57.87
C PRO A 242 -13.59 6.54 -56.70
N THR A 243 -14.36 7.62 -56.65
CA THR A 243 -15.42 7.90 -55.69
C THR A 243 -16.56 6.89 -55.77
N PRO A 244 -17.07 6.36 -54.65
CA PRO A 244 -18.31 5.57 -54.63
C PRO A 244 -19.55 6.49 -54.61
N THR A 245 -20.51 6.11 -55.45
CA THR A 245 -21.83 6.69 -55.66
C THR A 245 -22.69 6.57 -54.39
N THR A 246 -23.40 7.64 -54.07
CA THR A 246 -24.36 7.75 -52.96
C THR A 246 -25.62 6.91 -53.27
N GLU A 247 -25.83 5.83 -52.54
CA GLU A 247 -27.13 5.16 -52.48
C GLU A 247 -27.87 5.55 -51.16
N SER A 248 -29.08 6.04 -51.33
CA SER A 248 -30.00 6.48 -50.30
C SER A 248 -30.60 5.25 -49.60
N ILE A 249 -30.32 5.07 -48.29
CA ILE A 249 -31.02 4.08 -47.45
C ILE A 249 -32.14 4.76 -46.74
N THR A 250 -33.37 4.35 -47.06
CA THR A 250 -34.62 4.70 -46.35
C THR A 250 -34.64 3.97 -45.01
N MET A 251 -34.85 4.74 -43.93
CA MET A 251 -35.08 4.20 -42.56
C MET A 251 -36.55 3.80 -42.37
N ASP A 252 -36.75 2.55 -41.99
CA ASP A 252 -38.01 2.06 -41.41
C ASP A 252 -38.10 2.41 -39.90
N PRO A 253 -39.31 2.71 -39.38
CA PRO A 253 -39.47 3.08 -37.98
C PRO A 253 -39.46 1.86 -37.05
N ALA A 254 -38.82 2.02 -35.87
CA ALA A 254 -38.72 1.03 -34.82
C ALA A 254 -40.09 0.74 -34.16
N PRO A 255 -40.31 -0.51 -33.67
CA PRO A 255 -41.52 -0.86 -32.94
C PRO A 255 -41.42 -0.47 -31.45
N ASP A 256 -42.61 -0.19 -30.88
CA ASP A 256 -42.92 0.25 -29.52
C ASP A 256 -42.30 -0.62 -28.39
N ALA A 257 -41.79 0.03 -27.36
CA ALA A 257 -41.41 -0.59 -26.09
C ALA A 257 -42.62 -0.86 -25.19
N PRO A 258 -42.67 -1.99 -24.47
CA PRO A 258 -43.75 -2.27 -23.54
C PRO A 258 -43.50 -1.54 -22.20
N THR A 259 -44.57 -0.85 -21.76
CA THR A 259 -44.76 -0.27 -20.43
C THR A 259 -44.96 -1.39 -19.41
N PHE A 260 -44.17 -1.41 -18.35
CA PHE A 260 -44.51 -2.14 -17.13
C PHE A 260 -44.69 -1.18 -15.96
N PHE A 261 -45.82 -1.40 -15.25
CA PHE A 261 -46.24 -0.76 -14.00
C PHE A 261 -45.26 -1.07 -12.84
#